data_57ec2cc4941df8d808d7467cabcfd313
#
_entry.id   57ec2cc4941df8d808d7467cabcfd313
#
_cell.length_a   1.000
_cell.length_b   1.000
_cell.length_c   1.000
_cell.angle_alpha   90.00
_cell.angle_beta   90.00
_cell.angle_gamma   90.00
#
_symmetry.space_group_name_H-M   'P 1'
#
loop_
_entity.id
_entity.type
_entity.pdbx_description
1 polymer ?
#
loop_
_entity_poly.entity_id
_entity_poly.type
_entity_poly.pdbx_seq_one_letter_code
_entity_poly.pdbx_strand_id
1 'polypeptide(L)'
;MNMIIRQSTTKAAAAVLLFALSFCSSGCSQKDPVKRTLDSLTKVSDGIYMIDCYSDYKVDEYLKAGITDVSSFDIWMTENLTGGVPTGDIPDTGCSSFVVSDPQGDHLFGRNYDSSKGDALIIRTMPQNGYASIGIADLKHVNLGVGGDYDINDDKSKFLLFAAPWCICDGINEKGLGVSLLELSDKHVVNDTSKDDLLLYSALRVLLDKCATVEEAIDLLGNYDMYSPRSNSYHIFITDTSGRSVISEWTDGGEMVIVDDNAVTNYLLYLEDPYQDYDHRSAKIHRRIDDVSSMNVDEAMEVLEAVNQDTRWSAVYDLEKFTVDVCFSADYSKVYTYSGVTGRH
;
A
#
# COMPACT_ATOMS: atom_id res chain seq x y z
N MET A 1 -31.47 42.43 60.43
CA MET A 1 -30.20 42.57 59.70
C MET A 1 -30.34 41.71 58.43
N ASN A 2 -30.87 42.35 57.41
CA ASN A 2 -31.25 41.66 56.12
C ASN A 2 -30.11 41.79 55.15
N MET A 3 -29.60 40.67 54.66
CA MET A 3 -28.57 40.61 53.68
C MET A 3 -29.23 40.29 52.33
N ILE A 4 -29.18 41.22 51.39
CA ILE A 4 -29.74 41.14 50.09
C ILE A 4 -28.64 40.52 49.15
N ILE A 5 -28.92 39.35 48.59
CA ILE A 5 -28.08 38.73 47.57
C ILE A 5 -28.57 39.21 46.19
N ARG A 6 -27.71 39.95 45.47
CA ARG A 6 -27.95 40.33 44.08
C ARG A 6 -27.47 39.18 43.16
N GLN A 7 -28.40 38.62 42.41
CA GLN A 7 -28.06 37.75 41.26
C GLN A 7 -27.71 38.63 40.04
N SER A 8 -26.52 38.40 39.50
CA SER A 8 -26.07 38.98 38.25
C SER A 8 -26.37 37.98 37.12
N THR A 9 -27.30 38.33 36.25
CA THR A 9 -27.58 37.60 35.01
C THR A 9 -26.73 38.18 33.89
N THR A 10 -25.66 37.48 33.49
CA THR A 10 -24.93 37.76 32.26
C THR A 10 -25.61 37.06 31.09
N LYS A 11 -26.22 37.80 30.21
CA LYS A 11 -26.70 37.30 28.89
C LYS A 11 -25.52 37.21 27.98
N ALA A 12 -25.17 35.98 27.58
CA ALA A 12 -24.27 35.75 26.46
C ALA A 12 -25.04 35.95 25.13
N ALA A 13 -24.65 36.96 24.37
CA ALA A 13 -25.16 37.20 23.05
C ALA A 13 -24.38 36.27 22.05
N ALA A 14 -25.09 35.35 21.47
CA ALA A 14 -24.56 34.57 20.36
C ALA A 14 -24.55 35.46 19.10
N ALA A 15 -23.36 35.82 18.64
CA ALA A 15 -23.19 36.47 17.35
C ALA A 15 -23.22 35.39 16.23
N VAL A 16 -24.32 35.34 15.48
CA VAL A 16 -24.43 34.57 14.25
C VAL A 16 -23.72 35.36 13.15
N LEU A 17 -22.54 34.96 12.77
CA LEU A 17 -21.88 35.47 11.56
C LEU A 17 -22.51 34.81 10.32
N LEU A 18 -23.39 35.55 9.65
CA LEU A 18 -23.82 35.24 8.29
C LEU A 18 -22.68 35.59 7.33
N PHE A 19 -21.97 34.59 6.84
CA PHE A 19 -21.11 34.75 5.67
C PHE A 19 -22.00 34.73 4.41
N ALA A 20 -22.14 35.92 3.80
CA ALA A 20 -22.72 36.04 2.47
C ALA A 20 -21.71 35.49 1.46
N LEU A 21 -21.98 34.28 0.95
CA LEU A 21 -21.28 33.71 -0.21
C LEU A 21 -21.71 34.50 -1.46
N SER A 22 -20.81 35.35 -1.95
CA SER A 22 -20.88 35.91 -3.29
C SER A 22 -20.62 34.80 -4.30
N PHE A 23 -21.64 34.29 -4.96
CA PHE A 23 -21.52 33.41 -6.11
C PHE A 23 -20.89 34.18 -7.26
N CYS A 24 -19.60 34.01 -7.52
CA CYS A 24 -19.02 34.21 -8.85
C CYS A 24 -19.20 32.90 -9.61
N SER A 25 -20.18 32.89 -10.49
CA SER A 25 -20.41 31.82 -11.47
C SER A 25 -19.36 31.90 -12.56
N SER A 26 -18.33 31.05 -12.51
CA SER A 26 -17.60 30.62 -13.69
C SER A 26 -17.39 29.11 -13.56
N GLY A 27 -18.10 28.40 -14.46
CA GLY A 27 -18.31 26.97 -14.36
C GLY A 27 -17.05 26.14 -14.57
N CYS A 28 -16.75 25.39 -13.57
CA CYS A 28 -16.36 23.99 -13.63
C CYS A 28 -16.72 23.42 -12.25
N SER A 29 -17.84 22.72 -12.13
CA SER A 29 -18.18 22.03 -10.89
C SER A 29 -17.21 20.84 -10.78
N GLN A 30 -16.09 21.08 -10.13
CA GLN A 30 -15.24 19.98 -9.66
C GLN A 30 -16.13 19.11 -8.77
N LYS A 31 -16.45 17.90 -9.23
CA LYS A 31 -17.26 16.95 -8.45
C LYS A 31 -16.53 16.68 -7.14
N ASP A 32 -17.27 16.63 -6.04
CA ASP A 32 -16.78 16.26 -4.71
C ASP A 32 -15.82 15.04 -4.82
N PRO A 33 -14.57 15.13 -4.37
CA PRO A 33 -13.59 14.03 -4.47
C PRO A 33 -14.07 12.74 -3.80
N VAL A 34 -14.81 12.83 -2.69
CA VAL A 34 -15.39 11.68 -1.98
C VAL A 34 -16.40 10.99 -2.89
N LYS A 35 -17.35 11.75 -3.44
CA LYS A 35 -18.33 11.20 -4.36
C LYS A 35 -17.67 10.64 -5.63
N ARG A 36 -16.68 11.33 -6.18
CA ARG A 36 -15.96 10.90 -7.38
C ARG A 36 -15.22 9.57 -7.13
N THR A 37 -14.59 9.41 -5.96
CA THR A 37 -13.94 8.15 -5.56
C THR A 37 -14.96 7.02 -5.51
N LEU A 38 -16.06 7.18 -4.78
CA LEU A 38 -17.09 6.13 -4.64
C LEU A 38 -17.78 5.81 -5.97
N ASP A 39 -18.05 6.81 -6.82
CA ASP A 39 -18.64 6.62 -8.15
C ASP A 39 -17.72 5.83 -9.10
N SER A 40 -16.41 5.79 -8.86
CA SER A 40 -15.44 5.07 -9.68
C SER A 40 -15.33 3.58 -9.34
N LEU A 41 -15.88 3.14 -8.21
CA LEU A 41 -15.82 1.74 -7.81
C LEU A 41 -16.48 0.86 -8.86
N THR A 42 -15.72 -0.08 -9.39
CA THR A 42 -16.17 -1.01 -10.44
C THR A 42 -15.87 -2.44 -10.03
N LYS A 43 -16.87 -3.33 -10.14
CA LYS A 43 -16.65 -4.77 -10.05
C LYS A 43 -16.08 -5.27 -11.38
N VAL A 44 -14.87 -5.79 -11.38
CA VAL A 44 -14.20 -6.36 -12.57
C VAL A 44 -14.67 -7.79 -12.82
N SER A 45 -14.67 -8.60 -11.76
CA SER A 45 -15.19 -9.96 -11.75
C SER A 45 -15.54 -10.36 -10.30
N ASP A 46 -15.90 -11.62 -10.07
CA ASP A 46 -16.20 -12.09 -8.71
C ASP A 46 -14.96 -11.97 -7.81
N GLY A 47 -15.10 -11.21 -6.72
CA GLY A 47 -14.04 -10.93 -5.75
C GLY A 47 -12.91 -10.03 -6.28
N ILE A 48 -13.12 -9.32 -7.40
CA ILE A 48 -12.13 -8.38 -7.96
C ILE A 48 -12.81 -7.05 -8.25
N TYR A 49 -12.26 -5.99 -7.68
CA TYR A 49 -12.76 -4.63 -7.77
C TYR A 49 -11.66 -3.66 -8.20
N MET A 50 -12.06 -2.50 -8.69
CA MET A 50 -11.16 -1.41 -9.05
C MET A 50 -11.74 -0.08 -8.57
N ILE A 51 -10.88 0.83 -8.09
CA ILE A 51 -11.26 2.16 -7.65
C ILE A 51 -10.19 3.20 -8.02
N ASP A 52 -10.66 4.42 -8.35
CA ASP A 52 -9.83 5.61 -8.51
C ASP A 52 -9.95 6.48 -7.26
N CYS A 53 -8.90 6.60 -6.48
CA CYS A 53 -8.90 7.41 -5.28
C CYS A 53 -8.55 8.87 -5.59
N TYR A 54 -9.56 9.72 -5.61
CA TYR A 54 -9.44 11.18 -5.76
C TYR A 54 -9.47 11.91 -4.41
N SER A 55 -9.84 11.20 -3.34
CA SER A 55 -9.89 11.75 -2.00
C SER A 55 -8.49 11.81 -1.41
N ASP A 56 -8.27 12.82 -0.56
CA ASP A 56 -7.06 12.92 0.24
C ASP A 56 -7.05 11.83 1.33
N TYR A 57 -6.06 10.95 1.30
CA TYR A 57 -5.82 9.91 2.29
C TYR A 57 -4.74 10.32 3.32
N LYS A 58 -4.41 11.63 3.38
CA LYS A 58 -3.74 12.33 4.50
C LYS A 58 -2.37 11.79 4.89
N VAL A 59 -1.47 11.58 3.91
CA VAL A 59 -0.12 11.05 4.17
C VAL A 59 0.67 11.94 5.13
N ASP A 60 0.64 13.27 4.93
CA ASP A 60 1.42 14.19 5.76
C ASP A 60 0.87 14.29 7.20
N GLU A 61 -0.43 14.09 7.42
CA GLU A 61 -1.05 13.99 8.74
C GLU A 61 -0.75 12.65 9.41
N TYR A 62 -0.77 11.56 8.65
CA TYR A 62 -0.43 10.23 9.14
C TYR A 62 1.00 10.18 9.67
N LEU A 63 1.96 10.69 8.92
CA LEU A 63 3.36 10.73 9.32
C LEU A 63 3.59 11.53 10.60
N LYS A 64 2.80 12.58 10.85
CA LYS A 64 2.86 13.36 12.10
C LYS A 64 2.21 12.66 13.30
N ALA A 65 1.38 11.66 13.03
CA ALA A 65 0.67 10.95 14.11
C ALA A 65 1.56 9.93 14.84
N GLY A 66 2.70 9.51 14.25
CA GLY A 66 3.65 8.58 14.86
C GLY A 66 3.01 7.24 15.19
N ILE A 67 2.47 6.55 14.18
CA ILE A 67 1.75 5.28 14.36
C ILE A 67 2.75 4.14 14.49
N THR A 68 2.65 3.37 15.59
CA THR A 68 3.59 2.30 15.95
C THR A 68 2.98 0.91 16.05
N ASP A 69 1.65 0.80 16.03
CA ASP A 69 0.95 -0.48 16.17
C ASP A 69 -0.39 -0.52 15.42
N VAL A 70 -0.94 -1.73 15.24
CA VAL A 70 -2.19 -1.95 14.50
C VAL A 70 -3.38 -1.24 15.13
N SER A 71 -3.45 -1.19 16.47
CA SER A 71 -4.59 -0.54 17.16
C SER A 71 -4.59 0.96 16.91
N SER A 72 -3.42 1.60 17.00
CA SER A 72 -3.24 3.03 16.69
C SER A 72 -3.52 3.30 15.20
N PHE A 73 -3.12 2.38 14.32
CA PHE A 73 -3.42 2.43 12.89
C PHE A 73 -4.93 2.40 12.64
N ASP A 74 -5.65 1.41 13.19
CA ASP A 74 -7.11 1.29 13.03
C ASP A 74 -7.85 2.51 13.58
N ILE A 75 -7.46 3.00 14.76
CA ILE A 75 -8.05 4.21 15.36
C ILE A 75 -7.84 5.41 14.42
N TRP A 76 -6.62 5.62 13.95
CA TRP A 76 -6.33 6.75 13.05
C TRP A 76 -7.12 6.68 11.75
N MET A 77 -7.19 5.49 11.11
CA MET A 77 -7.99 5.26 9.89
C MET A 77 -9.47 5.52 10.15
N THR A 78 -9.98 5.00 11.27
CA THR A 78 -11.38 5.15 11.67
C THR A 78 -11.78 6.61 11.86
N GLU A 79 -10.94 7.40 12.56
CA GLU A 79 -11.22 8.80 12.86
C GLU A 79 -11.01 9.73 11.65
N ASN A 80 -10.06 9.42 10.79
CA ASN A 80 -9.63 10.34 9.73
C ASN A 80 -10.17 10.00 8.34
N LEU A 81 -10.46 8.73 8.04
CA LEU A 81 -10.76 8.29 6.67
C LEU A 81 -12.10 7.57 6.53
N THR A 82 -12.43 6.63 7.43
CA THR A 82 -13.55 5.69 7.19
C THR A 82 -14.89 6.15 7.76
N GLY A 83 -14.97 7.38 8.25
CA GLY A 83 -16.24 7.92 8.79
C GLY A 83 -16.72 7.21 10.07
N GLY A 84 -15.81 6.63 10.84
CA GLY A 84 -16.10 5.95 12.10
C GLY A 84 -16.34 4.44 11.98
N VAL A 85 -16.05 3.83 10.81
CA VAL A 85 -16.13 2.37 10.62
C VAL A 85 -14.73 1.76 10.81
N PRO A 86 -14.53 0.79 11.74
CA PRO A 86 -13.23 0.17 12.00
C PRO A 86 -12.69 -0.62 10.80
N THR A 87 -11.38 -0.50 10.54
CA THR A 87 -10.72 -1.20 9.43
C THR A 87 -10.40 -2.67 9.73
N GLY A 88 -10.19 -3.03 10.98
CA GLY A 88 -9.88 -4.42 11.39
C GLY A 88 -8.40 -4.76 11.36
N ASP A 89 -8.12 -6.07 11.46
CA ASP A 89 -6.76 -6.61 11.57
C ASP A 89 -6.04 -6.74 10.23
N ILE A 90 -4.70 -6.69 10.27
CA ILE A 90 -3.82 -7.02 9.15
C ILE A 90 -3.56 -8.54 9.17
N PRO A 91 -3.98 -9.32 8.18
CA PRO A 91 -3.79 -10.77 8.16
C PRO A 91 -2.37 -11.18 7.76
N ASP A 92 -2.01 -12.42 8.11
CA ASP A 92 -0.76 -13.05 7.70
C ASP A 92 -0.80 -13.48 6.23
N THR A 93 0.33 -13.36 5.51
CA THR A 93 0.42 -13.59 4.07
C THR A 93 1.76 -14.21 3.66
N GLY A 94 1.76 -15.06 2.63
CA GLY A 94 2.96 -15.46 1.92
C GLY A 94 3.22 -14.56 0.71
N CYS A 95 4.45 -14.56 0.18
CA CYS A 95 4.78 -13.64 -0.91
C CYS A 95 6.04 -14.07 -1.70
N SER A 96 6.15 -13.56 -2.93
CA SER A 96 7.41 -13.51 -3.67
C SER A 96 7.48 -12.28 -4.57
N SER A 97 8.68 -11.76 -4.81
CA SER A 97 8.92 -10.61 -5.70
C SER A 97 10.22 -10.77 -6.45
N PHE A 98 10.30 -10.22 -7.66
CA PHE A 98 11.53 -10.15 -8.44
C PHE A 98 11.48 -8.98 -9.44
N VAL A 99 12.64 -8.62 -9.99
CA VAL A 99 12.77 -7.70 -11.13
C VAL A 99 13.59 -8.32 -12.23
N VAL A 100 13.25 -8.02 -13.48
CA VAL A 100 13.94 -8.47 -14.70
C VAL A 100 13.78 -7.43 -15.79
N SER A 101 14.76 -7.34 -16.72
CA SER A 101 14.61 -6.46 -17.89
C SER A 101 13.77 -7.12 -18.98
N ASP A 102 13.02 -6.32 -19.73
CA ASP A 102 12.35 -6.77 -20.94
C ASP A 102 13.27 -6.69 -22.18
N PRO A 103 12.89 -7.25 -23.35
CA PRO A 103 13.70 -7.16 -24.57
C PRO A 103 13.91 -5.74 -25.11
N GLN A 104 13.17 -4.74 -24.64
CA GLN A 104 13.31 -3.34 -24.98
C GLN A 104 14.26 -2.59 -24.03
N GLY A 105 14.60 -3.21 -22.90
CA GLY A 105 15.40 -2.63 -21.82
C GLY A 105 14.58 -1.95 -20.75
N ASP A 106 13.24 -2.07 -20.80
CA ASP A 106 12.34 -1.66 -19.73
C ASP A 106 12.40 -2.69 -18.58
N HIS A 107 11.96 -2.31 -17.36
CA HIS A 107 12.06 -3.18 -16.20
C HIS A 107 10.68 -3.69 -15.78
N LEU A 108 10.58 -5.00 -15.61
CA LEU A 108 9.40 -5.72 -15.16
C LEU A 108 9.57 -6.13 -13.70
N PHE A 109 8.64 -5.69 -12.84
CA PHE A 109 8.56 -6.09 -11.45
C PHE A 109 7.47 -7.15 -11.27
N GLY A 110 7.87 -8.39 -10.94
CA GLY A 110 6.98 -9.52 -10.72
C GLY A 110 6.63 -9.70 -9.25
N ARG A 111 5.37 -10.03 -8.94
CA ARG A 111 4.84 -10.17 -7.58
C ARG A 111 3.80 -11.29 -7.48
N ASN A 112 3.96 -12.22 -6.51
CA ASN A 112 2.89 -13.07 -6.01
C ASN A 112 2.47 -12.64 -4.60
N TYR A 113 1.19 -12.44 -4.41
CA TYR A 113 0.57 -12.28 -3.10
C TYR A 113 -0.17 -13.56 -2.75
N ASP A 114 0.36 -14.30 -1.78
CA ASP A 114 -0.14 -15.61 -1.38
C ASP A 114 -1.11 -15.44 -0.20
N SER A 115 -2.39 -15.67 -0.45
CA SER A 115 -3.46 -15.62 0.54
C SER A 115 -4.65 -16.44 0.09
N SER A 116 -5.07 -17.38 0.92
CA SER A 116 -6.14 -18.34 0.57
C SER A 116 -7.54 -17.71 0.47
N LYS A 117 -7.75 -16.50 1.01
CA LYS A 117 -9.06 -15.83 1.06
C LYS A 117 -8.89 -14.32 0.99
N GLY A 118 -9.87 -13.66 0.41
CA GLY A 118 -9.96 -12.21 0.31
C GLY A 118 -10.41 -11.78 -1.08
N ASP A 119 -10.98 -10.59 -1.17
CA ASP A 119 -11.30 -9.94 -2.44
C ASP A 119 -10.18 -8.95 -2.78
N ALA A 120 -9.79 -8.88 -4.05
CA ALA A 120 -8.72 -7.98 -4.50
C ALA A 120 -9.30 -6.62 -4.91
N LEU A 121 -8.60 -5.54 -4.56
CA LEU A 121 -8.92 -4.19 -5.00
C LEU A 121 -7.73 -3.57 -5.72
N ILE A 122 -7.89 -3.27 -7.00
CA ILE A 122 -6.94 -2.47 -7.77
C ILE A 122 -7.21 -1.00 -7.45
N ILE A 123 -6.21 -0.28 -6.97
CA ILE A 123 -6.33 1.11 -6.54
C ILE A 123 -5.43 1.99 -7.38
N ARG A 124 -5.99 3.00 -8.02
CA ARG A 124 -5.21 4.11 -8.59
C ARG A 124 -5.34 5.33 -7.69
N THR A 125 -4.22 5.93 -7.31
CA THR A 125 -4.20 7.14 -6.48
C THR A 125 -3.64 8.31 -7.26
N MET A 126 -4.18 9.49 -6.99
CA MET A 126 -3.77 10.75 -7.62
C MET A 126 -3.66 11.84 -6.55
N PRO A 127 -2.67 11.73 -5.64
CA PRO A 127 -2.52 12.67 -4.52
C PRO A 127 -2.15 14.06 -5.02
N GLN A 128 -2.53 15.10 -4.26
CA GLN A 128 -2.18 16.49 -4.61
C GLN A 128 -0.68 16.78 -4.41
N ASN A 129 -0.07 16.17 -3.39
CA ASN A 129 1.32 16.40 -2.97
C ASN A 129 2.16 15.12 -2.99
N GLY A 130 2.02 14.30 -4.03
CA GLY A 130 2.74 13.05 -4.20
C GLY A 130 2.64 12.55 -5.63
N TYR A 131 3.26 11.40 -5.90
CA TYR A 131 3.20 10.75 -7.19
C TYR A 131 1.91 9.93 -7.34
N ALA A 132 1.34 9.92 -8.53
CA ALA A 132 0.26 9.02 -8.86
C ALA A 132 0.76 7.57 -8.80
N SER A 133 -0.09 6.65 -8.36
CA SER A 133 0.28 5.23 -8.26
C SER A 133 -0.84 4.29 -8.66
N ILE A 134 -0.48 3.04 -8.99
CA ILE A 134 -1.38 1.91 -9.09
C ILE A 134 -0.84 0.80 -8.20
N GLY A 135 -1.71 0.20 -7.39
CA GLY A 135 -1.36 -0.90 -6.48
C GLY A 135 -2.54 -1.83 -6.24
N ILE A 136 -2.29 -2.94 -5.56
CA ILE A 136 -3.31 -3.93 -5.24
C ILE A 136 -3.38 -4.11 -3.73
N ALA A 137 -4.60 -4.13 -3.20
CA ALA A 137 -4.90 -4.39 -1.79
C ALA A 137 -5.84 -5.59 -1.66
N ASP A 138 -5.71 -6.32 -0.55
CA ASP A 138 -6.72 -7.29 -0.13
C ASP A 138 -7.80 -6.55 0.68
N LEU A 139 -9.05 -6.64 0.24
CA LEU A 139 -10.18 -5.94 0.88
C LEU A 139 -10.41 -6.35 2.34
N LYS A 140 -9.97 -7.55 2.75
CA LYS A 140 -10.04 -7.96 4.16
C LYS A 140 -9.18 -7.07 5.08
N HIS A 141 -8.12 -6.43 4.56
CA HIS A 141 -7.30 -5.47 5.33
C HIS A 141 -8.05 -4.18 5.68
N VAL A 142 -9.12 -3.89 4.96
CA VAL A 142 -10.07 -2.82 5.29
C VAL A 142 -11.42 -3.39 5.74
N ASN A 143 -11.44 -4.63 6.22
CA ASN A 143 -12.61 -5.31 6.78
C ASN A 143 -13.80 -5.45 5.81
N LEU A 144 -13.53 -5.49 4.49
CA LEU A 144 -14.52 -5.63 3.43
C LEU A 144 -14.45 -6.97 2.71
N GLY A 145 -15.59 -7.43 2.18
CA GLY A 145 -15.67 -8.58 1.29
C GLY A 145 -15.39 -9.92 1.99
N VAL A 146 -14.83 -10.87 1.25
CA VAL A 146 -14.55 -12.21 1.78
C VAL A 146 -13.43 -12.14 2.83
N GLY A 147 -13.75 -12.51 4.06
CA GLY A 147 -12.85 -12.45 5.21
C GLY A 147 -12.94 -11.16 6.02
N GLY A 148 -13.72 -10.17 5.56
CA GLY A 148 -14.11 -8.99 6.33
C GLY A 148 -15.53 -9.12 6.92
N ASP A 149 -15.85 -8.24 7.85
CA ASP A 149 -17.17 -8.21 8.52
C ASP A 149 -18.21 -7.40 7.73
N TYR A 150 -17.79 -6.64 6.73
CA TYR A 150 -18.64 -5.68 6.02
C TYR A 150 -18.80 -6.05 4.53
N ASP A 151 -19.97 -5.74 3.97
CA ASP A 151 -20.27 -5.91 2.54
C ASP A 151 -19.88 -4.64 1.77
N ILE A 152 -19.07 -4.80 0.71
CA ILE A 152 -18.68 -3.70 -0.19
C ILE A 152 -19.87 -3.04 -0.90
N ASN A 153 -21.02 -3.72 -0.97
CA ASN A 153 -22.23 -3.16 -1.58
C ASN A 153 -23.06 -2.30 -0.61
N ASP A 154 -22.78 -2.33 0.69
CA ASP A 154 -23.46 -1.46 1.66
C ASP A 154 -22.88 -0.05 1.65
N ASP A 155 -23.72 0.97 1.54
CA ASP A 155 -23.29 2.35 1.36
C ASP A 155 -22.47 2.90 2.54
N LYS A 156 -22.69 2.41 3.76
CA LYS A 156 -21.89 2.82 4.92
C LYS A 156 -20.51 2.16 4.91
N SER A 157 -20.46 0.89 4.52
CA SER A 157 -19.23 0.10 4.47
C SER A 157 -18.28 0.59 3.37
N LYS A 158 -18.80 1.23 2.32
CA LYS A 158 -17.96 1.84 1.26
C LYS A 158 -17.00 2.90 1.77
N PHE A 159 -17.25 3.52 2.94
CA PHE A 159 -16.30 4.45 3.55
C PHE A 159 -14.98 3.78 3.95
N LEU A 160 -14.96 2.46 4.18
CA LEU A 160 -13.73 1.69 4.40
C LEU A 160 -12.76 1.77 3.21
N LEU A 161 -13.27 1.97 1.99
CA LEU A 161 -12.45 2.12 0.78
C LEU A 161 -11.51 3.33 0.83
N PHE A 162 -11.78 4.34 1.68
CA PHE A 162 -10.87 5.48 1.85
C PHE A 162 -9.61 5.14 2.65
N ALA A 163 -9.61 4.04 3.41
CA ALA A 163 -8.41 3.49 4.04
C ALA A 163 -7.61 2.57 3.10
N ALA A 164 -8.20 2.09 2.00
CA ALA A 164 -7.57 1.12 1.12
C ALA A 164 -6.22 1.59 0.50
N PRO A 165 -5.95 2.88 0.20
CA PRO A 165 -4.62 3.33 -0.21
C PRO A 165 -3.50 2.98 0.78
N TRP A 166 -3.80 2.85 2.07
CA TRP A 166 -2.86 2.48 3.13
C TRP A 166 -2.67 0.97 3.28
N CYS A 167 -3.53 0.17 2.67
CA CYS A 167 -3.57 -1.29 2.79
C CYS A 167 -3.10 -2.00 1.51
N ILE A 168 -2.37 -1.31 0.64
CA ILE A 168 -1.75 -1.92 -0.55
C ILE A 168 -0.66 -2.89 -0.13
N CYS A 169 -0.57 -4.02 -0.84
CA CYS A 169 0.45 -5.06 -0.63
C CYS A 169 1.61 -4.93 -1.61
N ASP A 170 1.37 -4.29 -2.73
CA ASP A 170 2.32 -4.01 -3.81
C ASP A 170 1.81 -2.89 -4.72
N GLY A 171 2.70 -2.31 -5.54
CA GLY A 171 2.34 -1.29 -6.51
C GLY A 171 3.54 -0.57 -7.11
N ILE A 172 3.22 0.28 -8.09
CA ILE A 172 4.19 1.18 -8.73
C ILE A 172 3.65 2.61 -8.76
N ASN A 173 4.55 3.59 -8.85
CA ASN A 173 4.15 4.97 -9.07
C ASN A 173 4.53 5.49 -10.47
N GLU A 174 4.07 6.67 -10.82
CA GLU A 174 4.30 7.32 -12.12
C GLU A 174 5.76 7.67 -12.42
N LYS A 175 6.68 7.49 -11.46
CA LYS A 175 8.12 7.65 -11.63
C LYS A 175 8.83 6.31 -11.87
N GLY A 176 8.08 5.20 -11.81
CA GLY A 176 8.59 3.86 -11.99
C GLY A 176 9.21 3.26 -10.73
N LEU A 177 8.98 3.84 -9.54
CA LEU A 177 9.31 3.16 -8.29
C LEU A 177 8.29 2.03 -8.06
N GLY A 178 8.78 0.79 -7.93
CA GLY A 178 8.01 -0.40 -7.59
C GLY A 178 8.32 -0.85 -6.16
N VAL A 179 7.26 -1.20 -5.39
CA VAL A 179 7.39 -1.66 -4.01
C VAL A 179 6.45 -2.81 -3.70
N SER A 180 6.89 -3.72 -2.82
CA SER A 180 6.02 -4.75 -2.24
C SER A 180 6.41 -5.08 -0.82
N LEU A 181 5.41 -5.50 -0.04
CA LEU A 181 5.57 -5.93 1.35
C LEU A 181 5.55 -7.45 1.39
N LEU A 182 6.55 -8.06 2.05
CA LEU A 182 6.62 -9.52 2.22
C LEU A 182 6.76 -9.83 3.71
N GLU A 183 5.90 -10.71 4.21
CA GLU A 183 5.87 -11.07 5.63
C GLU A 183 7.07 -11.91 6.05
N LEU A 184 7.56 -11.63 7.24
CA LEU A 184 8.59 -12.40 7.95
C LEU A 184 7.99 -12.95 9.23
N SER A 185 7.84 -14.27 9.31
CA SER A 185 7.35 -14.93 10.52
C SER A 185 8.36 -14.78 11.68
N ASP A 186 7.83 -14.72 12.91
CA ASP A 186 8.62 -14.70 14.15
C ASP A 186 9.65 -13.56 14.25
N LYS A 187 9.45 -12.49 13.48
CA LYS A 187 10.30 -11.30 13.52
C LYS A 187 9.53 -10.12 14.10
N HIS A 188 10.11 -9.44 15.06
CA HIS A 188 9.55 -8.23 15.65
C HIS A 188 10.56 -7.10 15.58
N VAL A 189 10.15 -5.98 14.99
CA VAL A 189 10.98 -4.78 14.85
C VAL A 189 10.42 -3.67 15.72
N VAL A 190 11.23 -3.17 16.61
CA VAL A 190 11.00 -1.95 17.38
C VAL A 190 12.30 -1.18 17.39
N ASN A 191 12.29 0.02 16.84
CA ASN A 191 13.42 0.91 16.89
C ASN A 191 12.95 2.22 17.54
N ASP A 192 13.47 2.51 18.73
CA ASP A 192 13.13 3.70 19.53
C ASP A 192 14.40 4.53 19.72
N THR A 193 14.64 5.43 18.78
CA THR A 193 15.75 6.39 18.86
C THR A 193 15.24 7.80 19.09
N SER A 194 15.43 8.72 18.19
CA SER A 194 14.92 10.09 18.27
C SER A 194 14.33 10.55 16.93
N LYS A 195 14.12 9.59 16.02
CA LYS A 195 13.48 9.83 14.73
C LYS A 195 11.95 9.81 14.89
N ASP A 196 11.26 10.23 13.86
CA ASP A 196 9.81 10.08 13.78
C ASP A 196 9.45 8.58 13.59
N ASP A 197 8.33 8.16 14.15
CA ASP A 197 7.86 6.78 14.12
C ASP A 197 7.11 6.44 12.83
N LEU A 198 7.30 5.22 12.32
CA LEU A 198 6.55 4.71 11.17
C LEU A 198 6.19 3.23 11.35
N LEU A 199 4.91 2.90 11.22
CA LEU A 199 4.45 1.52 11.15
C LEU A 199 4.89 0.92 9.81
N LEU A 200 5.63 -0.18 9.83
CA LEU A 200 6.24 -0.83 8.67
C LEU A 200 5.22 -1.21 7.59
N TYR A 201 4.02 -1.63 8.02
CA TYR A 201 2.92 -1.95 7.12
C TYR A 201 2.48 -0.78 6.23
N SER A 202 2.52 0.46 6.74
CA SER A 202 2.11 1.65 6.01
C SER A 202 3.21 2.26 5.12
N ALA A 203 4.44 1.76 5.23
CA ALA A 203 5.60 2.33 4.53
C ALA A 203 5.42 2.35 3.00
N LEU A 204 4.76 1.33 2.41
CA LEU A 204 4.53 1.27 0.97
C LEU A 204 3.81 2.50 0.43
N ARG A 205 2.77 2.95 1.16
CA ARG A 205 2.02 4.15 0.74
C ARG A 205 2.91 5.38 0.75
N VAL A 206 3.72 5.53 1.80
CA VAL A 206 4.65 6.67 1.92
C VAL A 206 5.69 6.65 0.81
N LEU A 207 6.28 5.49 0.51
CA LEU A 207 7.27 5.33 -0.55
C LEU A 207 6.68 5.68 -1.93
N LEU A 208 5.52 5.14 -2.27
CA LEU A 208 4.87 5.41 -3.55
C LEU A 208 4.50 6.88 -3.75
N ASP A 209 4.16 7.60 -2.66
CA ASP A 209 3.81 9.02 -2.76
C ASP A 209 5.04 9.93 -2.83
N LYS A 210 6.14 9.57 -2.18
CA LYS A 210 7.24 10.49 -1.88
C LYS A 210 8.54 10.19 -2.61
N CYS A 211 8.76 8.95 -3.09
CA CYS A 211 10.03 8.52 -3.66
C CYS A 211 9.90 8.19 -5.16
N ALA A 212 10.90 8.57 -5.94
CA ALA A 212 11.01 8.27 -7.36
C ALA A 212 12.04 7.17 -7.67
N THR A 213 12.99 6.95 -6.75
CA THR A 213 14.12 6.02 -6.93
C THR A 213 14.34 5.15 -5.70
N VAL A 214 15.10 4.06 -5.88
CA VAL A 214 15.54 3.18 -4.77
C VAL A 214 16.33 3.98 -3.73
N GLU A 215 17.22 4.89 -4.16
CA GLU A 215 18.01 5.73 -3.24
C GLU A 215 17.12 6.62 -2.38
N GLU A 216 16.14 7.30 -2.99
CA GLU A 216 15.19 8.14 -2.25
C GLU A 216 14.37 7.32 -1.25
N ALA A 217 14.02 6.08 -1.60
CA ALA A 217 13.30 5.16 -0.72
C ALA A 217 14.15 4.73 0.48
N ILE A 218 15.43 4.38 0.25
CA ILE A 218 16.39 4.04 1.32
C ILE A 218 16.57 5.23 2.27
N ASP A 219 16.80 6.42 1.71
CA ASP A 219 17.00 7.64 2.48
C ASP A 219 15.76 7.99 3.32
N LEU A 220 14.56 7.83 2.73
CA LEU A 220 13.31 8.07 3.45
C LEU A 220 13.14 7.09 4.61
N LEU A 221 13.24 5.78 4.38
CA LEU A 221 13.10 4.76 5.43
C LEU A 221 14.14 4.96 6.54
N GLY A 222 15.35 5.37 6.19
CA GLY A 222 16.44 5.67 7.14
C GLY A 222 16.15 6.84 8.08
N ASN A 223 15.14 7.67 7.80
CA ASN A 223 14.76 8.81 8.64
C ASN A 223 13.68 8.46 9.68
N TYR A 224 13.16 7.23 9.69
CA TYR A 224 12.12 6.80 10.62
C TYR A 224 12.61 5.70 11.57
N ASP A 225 12.03 5.69 12.76
CA ASP A 225 12.04 4.53 13.65
C ASP A 225 10.90 3.60 13.22
N MET A 226 11.25 2.36 12.82
CA MET A 226 10.31 1.42 12.22
C MET A 226 9.72 0.49 13.27
N TYR A 227 8.42 0.24 13.17
CA TYR A 227 7.68 -0.63 14.07
C TYR A 227 6.95 -1.73 13.33
N SER A 228 7.09 -2.97 13.80
CA SER A 228 6.28 -4.09 13.32
C SER A 228 4.83 -3.93 13.74
N PRO A 229 3.85 -4.30 12.89
CA PRO A 229 2.44 -4.24 13.27
C PRO A 229 2.08 -5.22 14.40
N ARG A 230 2.82 -6.33 14.52
CA ARG A 230 2.61 -7.41 15.49
C ARG A 230 3.93 -8.11 15.84
N SER A 231 3.82 -9.39 16.31
CA SER A 231 4.95 -10.31 16.46
C SER A 231 5.64 -10.65 15.14
N ASN A 232 4.92 -10.58 14.02
CA ASN A 232 5.47 -10.73 12.67
C ASN A 232 5.90 -9.38 12.12
N SER A 233 6.95 -9.37 11.32
CA SER A 233 7.44 -8.19 10.63
C SER A 233 7.33 -8.38 9.12
N TYR A 234 7.87 -7.42 8.40
CA TYR A 234 7.94 -7.43 6.94
C TYR A 234 9.33 -6.96 6.52
N HIS A 235 9.76 -7.42 5.35
CA HIS A 235 10.73 -6.71 4.57
C HIS A 235 10.07 -6.05 3.35
N ILE A 236 10.73 -5.06 2.80
CA ILE A 236 10.22 -4.30 1.66
C ILE A 236 11.13 -4.54 0.47
N PHE A 237 10.60 -5.11 -0.60
CA PHE A 237 11.25 -5.14 -1.90
C PHE A 237 11.00 -3.80 -2.60
N ILE A 238 12.06 -3.16 -3.08
CA ILE A 238 12.05 -1.85 -3.72
C ILE A 238 12.84 -1.93 -5.01
N THR A 239 12.29 -1.45 -6.11
CA THR A 239 12.96 -1.40 -7.42
C THR A 239 12.56 -0.15 -8.19
N ASP A 240 13.35 0.26 -9.18
CA ASP A 240 13.04 1.41 -10.02
C ASP A 240 13.48 1.21 -11.49
N THR A 241 13.25 2.21 -12.33
CA THR A 241 13.58 2.18 -13.77
C THR A 241 15.08 2.14 -14.07
N SER A 242 15.97 2.21 -13.10
CA SER A 242 17.39 1.96 -13.31
C SER A 242 17.73 0.46 -13.37
N GLY A 243 16.77 -0.41 -13.02
CA GLY A 243 16.96 -1.85 -12.85
C GLY A 243 17.57 -2.23 -11.51
N ARG A 244 17.90 -1.25 -10.64
CA ARG A 244 18.31 -1.54 -9.27
C ARG A 244 17.13 -2.07 -8.46
N SER A 245 17.41 -3.08 -7.64
CA SER A 245 16.47 -3.58 -6.64
C SER A 245 17.18 -3.86 -5.33
N VAL A 246 16.46 -3.62 -4.24
CA VAL A 246 16.94 -3.87 -2.88
C VAL A 246 15.83 -4.45 -2.02
N ILE A 247 16.24 -5.14 -0.97
CA ILE A 247 15.38 -5.58 0.11
C ILE A 247 15.79 -4.80 1.37
N SER A 248 14.85 -4.04 1.93
CA SER A 248 15.04 -3.37 3.21
C SER A 248 14.58 -4.29 4.32
N GLU A 249 15.49 -4.65 5.20
CA GLU A 249 15.27 -5.50 6.37
C GLU A 249 15.72 -4.77 7.65
N TRP A 250 15.34 -5.28 8.81
CA TRP A 250 15.70 -4.71 10.10
C TRP A 250 16.24 -5.78 11.03
N THR A 251 17.33 -5.47 11.72
CA THR A 251 17.91 -6.35 12.75
C THR A 251 17.01 -6.41 13.99
N ASP A 252 17.30 -7.30 14.95
CA ASP A 252 16.58 -7.35 16.23
C ASP A 252 16.77 -6.07 17.06
N GLY A 253 17.83 -5.30 16.78
CA GLY A 253 18.08 -3.99 17.38
C GLY A 253 17.38 -2.84 16.66
N GLY A 254 16.59 -3.11 15.61
CA GLY A 254 15.89 -2.11 14.82
C GLY A 254 16.75 -1.39 13.77
N GLU A 255 18.01 -1.78 13.60
CA GLU A 255 18.89 -1.21 12.59
C GLU A 255 18.47 -1.68 11.19
N MET A 256 18.31 -0.74 10.25
CA MET A 256 17.96 -1.05 8.87
C MET A 256 19.17 -1.64 8.12
N VAL A 257 18.93 -2.75 7.44
CA VAL A 257 19.91 -3.42 6.55
C VAL A 257 19.35 -3.41 5.14
N ILE A 258 20.18 -3.03 4.19
CA ILE A 258 19.86 -3.04 2.76
C ILE A 258 20.62 -4.18 2.10
N VAL A 259 19.88 -5.08 1.47
CA VAL A 259 20.43 -6.20 0.69
C VAL A 259 20.14 -5.94 -0.78
N ASP A 260 21.18 -5.85 -1.60
CA ASP A 260 21.02 -5.77 -3.07
C ASP A 260 20.75 -7.18 -3.60
N ASP A 261 19.51 -7.42 -4.06
CA ASP A 261 19.09 -8.65 -4.71
C ASP A 261 17.93 -8.36 -5.68
N ASN A 262 17.79 -9.19 -6.72
CA ASN A 262 16.75 -9.06 -7.74
C ASN A 262 15.54 -9.98 -7.50
N ALA A 263 15.54 -10.77 -6.41
CA ALA A 263 14.40 -11.60 -6.02
C ALA A 263 14.35 -11.85 -4.51
N VAL A 264 13.15 -12.02 -3.98
CA VAL A 264 12.92 -12.29 -2.55
C VAL A 264 11.62 -13.06 -2.31
N THR A 265 11.59 -13.83 -1.22
CA THR A 265 10.41 -14.48 -0.67
C THR A 265 10.31 -14.22 0.85
N ASN A 266 9.69 -15.08 1.64
CA ASN A 266 9.42 -14.85 3.06
C ASN A 266 10.53 -15.36 4.00
N TYR A 267 11.79 -14.96 3.79
CA TYR A 267 12.92 -15.29 4.68
C TYR A 267 13.89 -14.11 4.79
N LEU A 268 14.68 -14.06 5.88
CA LEU A 268 15.66 -13.01 6.11
C LEU A 268 16.93 -13.24 5.28
N LEU A 269 17.31 -12.25 4.48
CA LEU A 269 18.51 -12.32 3.66
C LEU A 269 19.77 -11.89 4.42
N TYR A 270 19.67 -10.90 5.34
CA TYR A 270 20.85 -10.36 6.01
C TYR A 270 21.52 -11.34 6.99
N LEU A 271 20.86 -12.42 7.39
CA LEU A 271 21.43 -13.41 8.33
C LEU A 271 22.45 -14.34 7.67
N GLU A 272 22.52 -14.40 6.33
CA GLU A 272 23.46 -15.26 5.57
C GLU A 272 23.52 -16.70 6.12
N ASP A 273 22.43 -17.23 6.68
CA ASP A 273 22.42 -18.58 7.24
C ASP A 273 22.30 -19.61 6.10
N PRO A 274 23.39 -20.34 5.77
CA PRO A 274 23.35 -21.34 4.71
C PRO A 274 22.47 -22.56 5.06
N TYR A 275 21.95 -22.63 6.27
CA TYR A 275 21.04 -23.68 6.76
C TYR A 275 19.60 -23.19 6.97
N GLN A 276 19.31 -21.87 6.80
CA GLN A 276 17.92 -21.49 6.64
C GLN A 276 17.41 -22.27 5.43
N ASP A 277 16.33 -23.00 5.67
CA ASP A 277 15.67 -23.79 4.63
C ASP A 277 15.20 -22.79 3.56
N TYR A 278 16.10 -22.54 2.59
CA TYR A 278 15.85 -21.61 1.51
C TYR A 278 14.50 -21.96 0.93
N ASP A 279 13.56 -21.07 1.07
CA ASP A 279 12.28 -21.22 0.43
C ASP A 279 12.58 -21.64 -1.02
N HIS A 280 12.23 -22.86 -1.38
CA HIS A 280 12.48 -23.42 -2.71
C HIS A 280 12.01 -22.49 -3.84
N ARG A 281 11.11 -21.54 -3.52
CA ARG A 281 10.62 -20.49 -4.44
C ARG A 281 11.73 -19.51 -4.83
N SER A 282 12.50 -18.99 -3.86
CA SER A 282 13.59 -18.05 -4.15
C SER A 282 14.60 -18.68 -5.12
N ALA A 283 15.09 -19.89 -4.79
CA ALA A 283 16.02 -20.61 -5.68
C ALA A 283 15.43 -20.92 -7.07
N LYS A 284 14.11 -21.03 -7.17
CA LYS A 284 13.41 -21.28 -8.43
C LYS A 284 13.26 -20.01 -9.27
N ILE A 285 13.05 -18.88 -8.62
CA ILE A 285 13.03 -17.57 -9.27
C ILE A 285 14.41 -17.27 -9.81
N HIS A 286 15.46 -17.27 -8.97
CA HIS A 286 16.85 -17.01 -9.38
C HIS A 286 17.29 -17.84 -10.57
N ARG A 287 17.06 -19.16 -10.56
CA ARG A 287 17.37 -20.02 -11.70
C ARG A 287 16.69 -19.63 -13.02
N ARG A 288 15.59 -18.88 -12.95
CA ARG A 288 14.87 -18.45 -14.16
C ARG A 288 15.28 -17.06 -14.63
N ILE A 289 15.60 -16.16 -13.67
CA ILE A 289 15.91 -14.77 -14.00
C ILE A 289 17.39 -14.52 -14.19
N ASP A 290 18.30 -15.25 -13.49
CA ASP A 290 19.76 -15.02 -13.56
C ASP A 290 20.38 -15.53 -14.86
N ASP A 291 19.80 -16.57 -15.49
CA ASP A 291 20.32 -17.21 -16.69
C ASP A 291 19.81 -16.57 -18.01
N VAL A 292 18.96 -15.53 -17.91
CA VAL A 292 18.37 -14.85 -19.08
C VAL A 292 18.76 -13.39 -19.13
N SER A 293 18.89 -12.86 -20.33
CA SER A 293 19.19 -11.44 -20.53
C SER A 293 17.95 -10.55 -20.43
N SER A 294 16.78 -11.11 -20.71
CA SER A 294 15.51 -10.39 -20.69
C SER A 294 14.33 -11.37 -20.69
N MET A 295 13.16 -10.93 -20.23
CA MET A 295 11.87 -11.64 -20.27
C MET A 295 10.78 -10.68 -20.73
N ASN A 296 9.83 -11.14 -21.52
CA ASN A 296 8.59 -10.41 -21.73
C ASN A 296 7.60 -10.64 -20.56
N VAL A 297 6.46 -9.94 -20.57
CA VAL A 297 5.44 -10.04 -19.51
C VAL A 297 4.92 -11.46 -19.33
N ASP A 298 4.69 -12.21 -20.42
CA ASP A 298 4.18 -13.58 -20.36
C ASP A 298 5.20 -14.51 -19.69
N GLU A 299 6.50 -14.40 -20.06
CA GLU A 299 7.59 -15.17 -19.46
C GLU A 299 7.78 -14.82 -17.97
N ALA A 300 7.66 -13.54 -17.58
CA ALA A 300 7.68 -13.12 -16.21
C ALA A 300 6.47 -13.69 -15.41
N MET A 301 5.29 -13.75 -16.04
CA MET A 301 4.10 -14.37 -15.44
C MET A 301 4.28 -15.89 -15.25
N GLU A 302 4.98 -16.59 -16.17
CA GLU A 302 5.35 -18.01 -16.03
C GLU A 302 6.31 -18.25 -14.84
N VAL A 303 7.18 -17.29 -14.51
CA VAL A 303 8.01 -17.37 -13.30
C VAL A 303 7.12 -17.35 -12.06
N LEU A 304 6.13 -16.45 -12.01
CA LEU A 304 5.17 -16.34 -10.91
C LEU A 304 4.32 -17.60 -10.78
N GLU A 305 3.82 -18.14 -11.89
CA GLU A 305 3.08 -19.41 -11.92
C GLU A 305 3.89 -20.56 -11.33
N ALA A 306 5.17 -20.63 -11.67
CA ALA A 306 6.05 -21.71 -11.21
C ALA A 306 6.31 -21.71 -9.69
N VAL A 307 6.08 -20.59 -8.99
CA VAL A 307 6.29 -20.42 -7.55
C VAL A 307 5.01 -20.10 -6.79
N ASN A 308 3.87 -20.27 -7.42
CA ASN A 308 2.54 -20.05 -6.84
C ASN A 308 2.31 -20.92 -5.58
N GLN A 309 1.76 -20.33 -4.53
CA GLN A 309 1.34 -20.99 -3.26
C GLN A 309 0.03 -20.39 -2.79
N ASP A 310 -1.11 -20.92 -3.23
CA ASP A 310 -2.45 -20.34 -2.93
C ASP A 310 -2.52 -18.83 -3.27
N THR A 311 -1.89 -18.45 -4.38
CA THR A 311 -1.69 -17.06 -4.79
C THR A 311 -3.03 -16.40 -5.10
N ARG A 312 -3.32 -15.30 -4.40
CA ARG A 312 -4.52 -14.50 -4.64
C ARG A 312 -4.42 -13.66 -5.90
N TRP A 313 -3.24 -13.06 -6.12
CA TRP A 313 -2.89 -12.47 -7.41
C TRP A 313 -1.41 -12.63 -7.72
N SER A 314 -1.14 -12.75 -9.02
CA SER A 314 0.19 -12.61 -9.61
C SER A 314 0.17 -11.36 -10.48
N ALA A 315 1.09 -10.43 -10.25
CA ALA A 315 1.16 -9.16 -10.96
C ALA A 315 2.55 -8.98 -11.59
N VAL A 316 2.58 -8.51 -12.83
CA VAL A 316 3.79 -8.05 -13.52
C VAL A 316 3.59 -6.57 -13.84
N TYR A 317 4.35 -5.72 -13.17
CA TYR A 317 4.36 -4.28 -13.36
C TYR A 317 5.44 -3.90 -14.37
N ASP A 318 5.08 -3.07 -15.36
CA ASP A 318 6.04 -2.41 -16.24
C ASP A 318 6.32 -1.03 -15.67
N LEU A 319 7.56 -0.83 -15.21
CA LEU A 319 7.93 0.36 -14.44
C LEU A 319 7.98 1.62 -15.32
N GLU A 320 8.36 1.49 -16.60
CA GLU A 320 8.46 2.59 -17.55
C GLU A 320 7.10 2.94 -18.15
N LYS A 321 6.26 1.92 -18.42
CA LYS A 321 4.94 2.14 -19.04
C LYS A 321 3.84 2.47 -18.03
N PHE A 322 4.14 2.34 -16.74
CA PHE A 322 3.18 2.56 -15.66
C PHE A 322 1.93 1.69 -15.82
N THR A 323 2.14 0.39 -16.12
CA THR A 323 1.06 -0.59 -16.29
C THR A 323 1.27 -1.80 -15.40
N VAL A 324 0.21 -2.56 -15.19
CA VAL A 324 0.25 -3.86 -14.52
C VAL A 324 -0.58 -4.87 -15.27
N ASP A 325 0.00 -6.05 -15.50
CA ASP A 325 -0.66 -7.25 -15.98
C ASP A 325 -0.88 -8.17 -14.78
N VAL A 326 -2.12 -8.56 -14.50
CA VAL A 326 -2.47 -9.28 -13.28
C VAL A 326 -3.37 -10.50 -13.57
N CYS A 327 -2.99 -11.61 -12.97
CA CYS A 327 -3.76 -12.84 -12.87
C CYS A 327 -4.32 -12.98 -11.46
N PHE A 328 -5.57 -13.39 -11.31
CA PHE A 328 -6.21 -13.59 -10.02
C PHE A 328 -6.51 -15.06 -9.76
N SER A 329 -6.36 -15.47 -8.48
CA SER A 329 -6.68 -16.82 -8.00
C SER A 329 -5.99 -17.94 -8.81
N ALA A 330 -4.75 -17.66 -9.23
CA ALA A 330 -3.92 -18.56 -10.03
C ALA A 330 -4.58 -19.04 -11.36
N ASP A 331 -5.53 -18.28 -11.91
CA ASP A 331 -6.10 -18.54 -13.23
C ASP A 331 -5.27 -17.84 -14.31
N TYR A 332 -4.05 -18.33 -14.57
CA TYR A 332 -3.09 -17.77 -15.52
C TYR A 332 -3.59 -17.77 -16.97
N SER A 333 -4.72 -18.40 -17.26
CA SER A 333 -5.39 -18.29 -18.57
C SER A 333 -6.09 -16.94 -18.76
N LYS A 334 -6.23 -16.13 -17.69
CA LYS A 334 -6.90 -14.82 -17.68
C LYS A 334 -6.01 -13.77 -17.03
N VAL A 335 -5.32 -13.03 -17.87
CA VAL A 335 -4.52 -11.88 -17.45
C VAL A 335 -5.26 -10.59 -17.83
N TYR A 336 -5.30 -9.65 -16.89
CA TYR A 336 -5.95 -8.36 -17.06
C TYR A 336 -4.89 -7.26 -17.02
N THR A 337 -4.90 -6.35 -17.99
CA THR A 337 -3.98 -5.22 -18.04
C THR A 337 -4.64 -3.95 -17.54
N TYR A 338 -3.98 -3.24 -16.63
CA TYR A 338 -4.41 -1.93 -16.13
C TYR A 338 -3.28 -0.92 -16.25
N SER A 339 -3.65 0.33 -16.54
CA SER A 339 -2.70 1.45 -16.57
C SER A 339 -2.91 2.35 -15.37
N GLY A 340 -1.83 2.88 -14.85
CA GLY A 340 -1.88 4.01 -13.94
C GLY A 340 -2.48 5.23 -14.64
N VAL A 341 -2.89 6.23 -13.87
CA VAL A 341 -3.41 7.49 -14.41
C VAL A 341 -2.39 8.59 -14.14
N THR A 342 -1.78 9.10 -15.20
CA THR A 342 -0.91 10.28 -15.13
C THR A 342 -1.74 11.52 -15.44
N GLY A 343 -1.63 12.52 -14.59
CA GLY A 343 -2.24 13.82 -14.83
C GLY A 343 -3.26 14.22 -13.77
N ARG A 344 -3.00 15.38 -13.20
CA ARG A 344 -3.94 16.09 -12.31
C ARG A 344 -5.01 16.70 -13.19
N HIS A 345 -6.23 16.24 -13.06
CA HIS A 345 -7.40 16.84 -13.71
C HIS A 345 -8.12 17.79 -12.78
#